data_3e71e4b9682a03b9130f88e3786cd6d1
#
_entry.id   3e71e4b9682a03b9130f88e3786cd6d1
#
_cell.length_a   1.000
_cell.length_b   1.000
_cell.length_c   1.000
_cell.angle_alpha   90.00
_cell.angle_beta   90.00
_cell.angle_gamma   90.00
#
_symmetry.space_group_name_H-M   'P 1'
#
loop_
_entity.id
_entity.type
_entity.pdbx_description
1 polymer ?
#
loop_
_entity_poly.entity_id
_entity_poly.type
_entity_poly.pdbx_seq_one_letter_code
_entity_poly.pdbx_strand_id
1 'polypeptide(L)'
;WVFDHLNDPNVRLLEVGWDASEFESGHIPNAVAGWGFSDIQQGDSRVIPSKAQIEDMLSKAGINNDDTVVVYGGLNNLIAVMGFWLLKIYGHIDVRLLDGGRQKWTAENRPLSVEPPAVKPTQYIAQSPNLDLRADRDFIMGALGKADITFVDARPEDMYTGENTAGMLHGGHIPSAINVPAGRIFDSAGEFLGFQTQTTNSDGTFKSIDEL
;
A
#
# COMPACT_ATOMS: atom_id res chain seq x y z
N TRP A 1 10.07 10.25 -13.38
CA TRP A 1 11.00 10.46 -12.25
C TRP A 1 11.65 9.14 -11.82
N VAL A 2 10.92 8.10 -11.39
CA VAL A 2 11.51 6.84 -10.90
C VAL A 2 12.50 6.26 -11.90
N PHE A 3 12.13 6.18 -13.18
CA PHE A 3 13.00 5.63 -14.23
C PHE A 3 14.34 6.37 -14.33
N ASP A 4 14.36 7.68 -14.17
CA ASP A 4 15.55 8.50 -14.25
C ASP A 4 16.42 8.43 -12.97
N HIS A 5 15.85 7.94 -11.85
CA HIS A 5 16.47 7.90 -10.53
C HIS A 5 16.73 6.46 -10.03
N LEU A 6 16.62 5.45 -10.91
CA LEU A 6 16.83 4.03 -10.56
C LEU A 6 18.23 3.75 -9.96
N ASN A 7 19.21 4.54 -10.34
CA ASN A 7 20.61 4.36 -9.91
C ASN A 7 21.04 5.37 -8.83
N ASP A 8 20.14 6.19 -8.35
CA ASP A 8 20.47 7.17 -7.31
C ASP A 8 20.71 6.45 -5.99
N PRO A 9 21.83 6.73 -5.31
CA PRO A 9 22.25 5.97 -4.13
C PRO A 9 21.31 6.09 -2.94
N ASN A 10 20.49 7.14 -2.89
CA ASN A 10 19.55 7.41 -1.80
C ASN A 10 18.08 7.16 -2.21
N VAL A 11 17.83 6.52 -3.36
CA VAL A 11 16.50 6.11 -3.78
C VAL A 11 16.36 4.60 -3.60
N ARG A 12 15.32 4.19 -2.90
CA ARG A 12 15.00 2.79 -2.62
C ARG A 12 13.62 2.46 -3.13
N LEU A 13 13.53 1.45 -3.98
CA LEU A 13 12.26 0.94 -4.47
C LEU A 13 11.85 -0.27 -3.63
N LEU A 14 10.64 -0.24 -3.10
CA LEU A 14 10.08 -1.29 -2.25
C LEU A 14 8.79 -1.79 -2.89
N GLU A 15 8.76 -3.05 -3.32
CA GLU A 15 7.54 -3.68 -3.81
C GLU A 15 6.75 -4.26 -2.65
N VAL A 16 5.43 -4.02 -2.64
CA VAL A 16 4.53 -4.57 -1.62
C VAL A 16 3.29 -5.14 -2.30
N GLY A 17 3.11 -6.45 -2.17
CA GLY A 17 2.04 -7.21 -2.81
C GLY A 17 1.30 -8.15 -1.84
N TRP A 18 0.52 -9.09 -2.39
CA TRP A 18 -0.10 -10.15 -1.59
C TRP A 18 0.94 -11.09 -0.97
N ASP A 19 1.96 -11.40 -1.73
CA ASP A 19 3.13 -12.17 -1.35
C ASP A 19 4.34 -11.70 -2.15
N ALA A 20 5.49 -12.35 -1.96
CA ALA A 20 6.73 -11.99 -2.66
C ALA A 20 6.82 -12.53 -4.10
N SER A 21 5.86 -13.32 -4.58
CA SER A 21 5.97 -14.02 -5.88
C SER A 21 6.02 -13.08 -7.07
N GLU A 22 5.31 -11.95 -7.04
CA GLU A 22 5.41 -10.93 -8.09
C GLU A 22 6.83 -10.37 -8.16
N PHE A 23 7.42 -10.04 -7.03
CA PHE A 23 8.79 -9.54 -6.94
C PHE A 23 9.80 -10.57 -7.46
N GLU A 24 9.66 -11.82 -7.08
CA GLU A 24 10.53 -12.92 -7.49
C GLU A 24 10.43 -13.22 -8.99
N SER A 25 9.24 -13.11 -9.58
CA SER A 25 9.00 -13.31 -11.01
C SER A 25 9.55 -12.17 -11.88
N GLY A 26 9.86 -11.03 -11.28
CA GLY A 26 10.45 -9.86 -11.91
C GLY A 26 9.99 -8.58 -11.23
N HIS A 27 10.90 -7.70 -10.89
CA HIS A 27 10.68 -6.43 -10.19
C HIS A 27 11.31 -5.26 -10.94
N ILE A 28 10.97 -4.05 -10.56
CA ILE A 28 11.63 -2.85 -11.11
C ILE A 28 13.11 -2.92 -10.78
N PRO A 29 14.03 -2.68 -11.76
CA PRO A 29 15.46 -2.76 -11.51
C PRO A 29 15.89 -1.96 -10.29
N ASN A 30 16.79 -2.53 -9.49
CA ASN A 30 17.28 -1.98 -8.23
C ASN A 30 16.24 -1.89 -7.10
N ALA A 31 15.06 -2.49 -7.23
CA ALA A 31 14.16 -2.66 -6.09
C ALA A 31 14.85 -3.51 -5.00
N VAL A 32 14.77 -3.05 -3.75
CA VAL A 32 15.59 -3.58 -2.64
C VAL A 32 14.93 -4.71 -1.88
N ALA A 33 13.60 -4.82 -1.93
CA ALA A 33 12.84 -5.89 -1.30
C ALA A 33 11.43 -6.00 -1.89
N GLY A 34 10.87 -7.21 -1.80
CA GLY A 34 9.46 -7.50 -2.01
C GLY A 34 8.83 -7.96 -0.69
N TRP A 35 7.84 -7.23 -0.20
CA TRP A 35 7.09 -7.60 1.00
C TRP A 35 5.71 -8.13 0.64
N GLY A 36 5.30 -9.19 1.34
CA GLY A 36 3.94 -9.70 1.26
C GLY A 36 3.00 -9.02 2.26
N PHE A 37 1.70 -9.23 2.07
CA PHE A 37 0.67 -8.74 2.99
C PHE A 37 0.90 -9.23 4.43
N SER A 38 1.36 -10.47 4.61
CA SER A 38 1.67 -11.05 5.92
C SER A 38 2.86 -10.39 6.63
N ASP A 39 3.77 -9.76 5.89
CA ASP A 39 4.90 -9.03 6.47
C ASP A 39 4.45 -7.71 7.09
N ILE A 40 3.45 -7.05 6.47
CA ILE A 40 2.95 -5.74 6.88
C ILE A 40 1.69 -5.81 7.75
N GLN A 41 1.01 -6.95 7.80
CA GLN A 41 -0.12 -7.22 8.71
C GLN A 41 0.00 -8.62 9.27
N GLN A 42 0.08 -8.74 10.60
CA GLN A 42 0.33 -10.01 11.27
C GLN A 42 -0.93 -10.60 11.88
N GLY A 43 -1.11 -11.89 11.65
CA GLY A 43 -2.20 -12.68 12.22
C GLY A 43 -3.60 -12.23 11.82
N ASP A 44 -4.60 -12.92 12.35
CA ASP A 44 -6.03 -12.68 12.05
C ASP A 44 -6.51 -11.31 12.56
N SER A 45 -5.83 -10.74 13.54
CA SER A 45 -6.16 -9.42 14.13
C SER A 45 -5.63 -8.24 13.32
N ARG A 46 -4.95 -8.49 12.20
CA ARG A 46 -4.35 -7.47 11.34
C ARG A 46 -3.51 -6.45 12.11
N VAL A 47 -2.67 -6.95 13.01
CA VAL A 47 -1.76 -6.13 13.80
C VAL A 47 -0.62 -5.65 12.91
N ILE A 48 -0.29 -4.37 12.99
CA ILE A 48 0.90 -3.84 12.31
C ILE A 48 2.17 -4.38 12.99
N PRO A 49 3.27 -4.57 12.24
CA PRO A 49 4.55 -4.97 12.81
C PRO A 49 4.97 -4.03 13.95
N SER A 50 5.61 -4.56 14.95
CA SER A 50 6.21 -3.74 16.01
C SER A 50 7.34 -2.87 15.48
N LYS A 51 7.73 -1.84 16.24
CA LYS A 51 8.87 -0.98 15.91
C LYS A 51 10.13 -1.80 15.59
N ALA A 52 10.47 -2.78 16.43
CA ALA A 52 11.64 -3.62 16.22
C ALA A 52 11.57 -4.46 14.93
N GLN A 53 10.39 -4.94 14.57
CA GLN A 53 10.18 -5.68 13.32
C GLN A 53 10.35 -4.75 12.10
N ILE A 54 9.80 -3.54 12.13
CA ILE A 54 9.99 -2.55 11.06
C ILE A 54 11.46 -2.15 10.92
N GLU A 55 12.16 -1.95 12.04
CA GLU A 55 13.61 -1.64 12.03
C GLU A 55 14.40 -2.78 11.38
N ASP A 56 14.09 -4.03 11.71
CA ASP A 56 14.73 -5.21 11.12
C ASP A 56 14.43 -5.34 9.61
N MET A 57 13.17 -5.17 9.21
CA MET A 57 12.73 -5.27 7.81
C MET A 57 13.43 -4.20 6.94
N LEU A 58 13.45 -2.95 7.38
CA LEU A 58 14.05 -1.84 6.64
C LEU A 58 15.57 -1.94 6.64
N SER A 59 16.18 -2.36 7.75
CA SER A 59 17.63 -2.60 7.82
C SER A 59 18.05 -3.70 6.86
N LYS A 60 17.35 -4.83 6.81
CA LYS A 60 17.63 -5.93 5.87
C LYS A 60 17.45 -5.51 4.41
N ALA A 61 16.49 -4.64 4.13
CA ALA A 61 16.28 -4.05 2.81
C ALA A 61 17.33 -2.99 2.44
N GLY A 62 18.28 -2.69 3.30
CA GLY A 62 19.34 -1.70 3.04
C GLY A 62 18.83 -0.26 2.97
N ILE A 63 17.73 0.03 3.66
CA ILE A 63 17.11 1.36 3.69
C ILE A 63 17.69 2.15 4.87
N ASN A 64 18.08 3.40 4.64
CA ASN A 64 18.49 4.35 5.67
C ASN A 64 17.34 5.31 6.00
N ASN A 65 17.45 6.00 7.14
CA ASN A 65 16.43 6.94 7.60
C ASN A 65 16.23 8.16 6.68
N ASP A 66 17.24 8.52 5.91
CA ASP A 66 17.29 9.66 4.99
C ASP A 66 17.10 9.28 3.51
N ASP A 67 16.89 8.01 3.21
CA ASP A 67 16.61 7.58 1.84
C ASP A 67 15.19 8.05 1.40
N THR A 68 15.02 8.31 0.11
CA THR A 68 13.70 8.38 -0.54
C THR A 68 13.20 6.97 -0.79
N VAL A 69 12.14 6.55 -0.12
CA VAL A 69 11.53 5.23 -0.36
C VAL A 69 10.34 5.38 -1.28
N VAL A 70 10.40 4.74 -2.44
CA VAL A 70 9.27 4.67 -3.37
C VAL A 70 8.62 3.29 -3.26
N VAL A 71 7.41 3.26 -2.73
CA VAL A 71 6.61 2.04 -2.60
C VAL A 71 5.81 1.82 -3.87
N TYR A 72 5.74 0.59 -4.35
CA TYR A 72 4.92 0.21 -5.49
C TYR A 72 4.43 -1.24 -5.36
N GLY A 73 3.46 -1.61 -6.18
CA GLY A 73 2.94 -2.98 -6.24
C GLY A 73 2.00 -3.20 -7.40
N GLY A 74 1.48 -4.41 -7.47
CA GLY A 74 0.45 -4.81 -8.41
C GLY A 74 -0.95 -4.32 -8.01
N LEU A 75 -1.95 -4.73 -8.80
CA LEU A 75 -3.37 -4.46 -8.54
C LEU A 75 -3.66 -2.97 -8.27
N ASN A 76 -3.07 -2.07 -9.07
CA ASN A 76 -3.14 -0.62 -8.88
C ASN A 76 -2.69 -0.17 -7.48
N ASN A 77 -1.57 -0.70 -7.02
CA ASN A 77 -1.01 -0.41 -5.69
C ASN A 77 -1.89 -0.84 -4.51
N LEU A 78 -2.84 -1.77 -4.68
CA LEU A 78 -3.81 -2.17 -3.67
C LEU A 78 -3.16 -2.47 -2.30
N ILE A 79 -2.06 -3.22 -2.30
CA ILE A 79 -1.34 -3.53 -1.06
C ILE A 79 -0.20 -2.54 -0.79
N ALA A 80 0.38 -1.97 -1.85
CA ALA A 80 1.47 -1.01 -1.74
C ALA A 80 1.11 0.22 -0.90
N VAL A 81 -0.13 0.70 -0.98
CA VAL A 81 -0.61 1.82 -0.15
C VAL A 81 -0.56 1.51 1.35
N MET A 82 -0.66 0.24 1.74
CA MET A 82 -0.51 -0.17 3.15
C MET A 82 0.96 -0.11 3.58
N GLY A 83 1.89 -0.51 2.72
CA GLY A 83 3.33 -0.33 2.96
C GLY A 83 3.70 1.14 3.11
N PHE A 84 3.18 1.99 2.21
CA PHE A 84 3.34 3.45 2.31
C PHE A 84 2.83 3.99 3.66
N TRP A 85 1.60 3.63 4.05
CA TRP A 85 0.99 4.04 5.32
C TRP A 85 1.81 3.55 6.53
N LEU A 86 2.31 2.31 6.49
CA LEU A 86 3.13 1.74 7.55
C LEU A 86 4.44 2.53 7.76
N LEU A 87 5.12 2.90 6.67
CA LEU A 87 6.32 3.74 6.73
C LEU A 87 6.01 5.13 7.33
N LYS A 88 4.85 5.72 7.00
CA LYS A 88 4.40 6.98 7.60
C LYS A 88 4.10 6.83 9.10
N ILE A 89 3.49 5.74 9.54
CA ILE A 89 3.27 5.45 10.97
C ILE A 89 4.59 5.45 11.73
N TYR A 90 5.64 4.84 11.18
CA TYR A 90 6.95 4.74 11.80
C TYR A 90 7.89 5.91 11.48
N GLY A 91 7.34 6.98 10.92
CA GLY A 91 8.02 8.28 10.79
C GLY A 91 9.08 8.35 9.71
N HIS A 92 9.04 7.47 8.68
CA HIS A 92 9.91 7.65 7.52
C HIS A 92 9.56 8.95 6.80
N ILE A 93 10.58 9.80 6.56
CA ILE A 93 10.36 11.19 6.14
C ILE A 93 9.91 11.26 4.68
N ASP A 94 10.73 10.75 3.75
CA ASP A 94 10.46 10.81 2.30
C ASP A 94 10.00 9.46 1.78
N VAL A 95 8.72 9.16 1.97
CA VAL A 95 8.07 8.01 1.36
C VAL A 95 7.10 8.47 0.29
N ARG A 96 7.18 7.84 -0.87
CA ARG A 96 6.39 8.12 -2.08
C ARG A 96 5.71 6.85 -2.56
N LEU A 97 4.62 7.01 -3.30
CA LEU A 97 3.95 5.93 -4.01
C LEU A 97 4.24 6.08 -5.51
N LEU A 98 4.60 4.99 -6.18
CA LEU A 98 4.73 5.00 -7.63
C LEU A 98 3.36 5.14 -8.28
N ASP A 99 3.12 6.28 -8.91
CA ASP A 99 1.84 6.57 -9.57
C ASP A 99 1.58 5.60 -10.73
N GLY A 100 0.43 4.90 -10.69
CA GLY A 100 0.07 3.81 -11.59
C GLY A 100 0.70 2.45 -11.27
N GLY A 101 1.61 2.38 -10.29
CA GLY A 101 2.19 1.14 -9.79
C GLY A 101 2.91 0.29 -10.84
N ARG A 102 2.98 -1.02 -10.57
CA ARG A 102 3.61 -2.00 -11.44
C ARG A 102 2.91 -2.13 -12.79
N GLN A 103 1.56 -2.04 -12.84
CA GLN A 103 0.81 -2.17 -14.08
C GLN A 103 1.20 -1.09 -15.09
N LYS A 104 1.25 0.17 -14.67
CA LYS A 104 1.65 1.26 -15.57
C LYS A 104 3.10 1.13 -16.00
N TRP A 105 4.00 0.75 -15.09
CA TRP A 105 5.41 0.49 -15.42
C TRP A 105 5.55 -0.52 -16.58
N THR A 106 4.83 -1.64 -16.49
CA THR A 106 4.85 -2.69 -17.51
C THR A 106 4.10 -2.28 -18.79
N ALA A 107 2.97 -1.58 -18.69
CA ALA A 107 2.22 -1.06 -19.83
C ALA A 107 3.04 -0.05 -20.66
N GLU A 108 3.95 0.67 -20.03
CA GLU A 108 4.92 1.55 -20.71
C GLU A 108 6.14 0.79 -21.27
N ASN A 109 6.13 -0.55 -21.25
CA ASN A 109 7.23 -1.41 -21.68
C ASN A 109 8.56 -1.11 -20.99
N ARG A 110 8.51 -0.66 -19.73
CA ARG A 110 9.71 -0.44 -18.93
C ARG A 110 10.30 -1.77 -18.44
N PRO A 111 11.62 -1.84 -18.22
CA PRO A 111 12.28 -3.08 -17.89
C PRO A 111 11.88 -3.61 -16.51
N LEU A 112 11.84 -4.94 -16.40
CA LEU A 112 11.85 -5.67 -15.13
C LEU A 112 13.16 -6.47 -15.04
N SER A 113 13.59 -6.75 -13.81
CA SER A 113 14.74 -7.57 -13.47
C SER A 113 14.30 -8.76 -12.63
N VAL A 114 14.94 -9.89 -12.84
CA VAL A 114 14.83 -11.08 -11.97
C VAL A 114 16.10 -11.29 -11.13
N GLU A 115 17.07 -10.39 -11.26
CA GLU A 115 18.31 -10.48 -10.50
C GLU A 115 18.04 -10.13 -9.03
N PRO A 116 18.51 -10.94 -8.07
CA PRO A 116 18.37 -10.64 -6.68
C PRO A 116 18.95 -9.26 -6.32
N PRO A 117 18.28 -8.47 -5.48
CA PRO A 117 18.78 -7.14 -5.12
C PRO A 117 20.13 -7.22 -4.39
N ALA A 118 21.10 -6.45 -4.86
CA ALA A 118 22.41 -6.34 -4.22
C ALA A 118 22.37 -5.32 -3.07
N VAL A 119 21.69 -5.65 -1.98
CA VAL A 119 21.57 -4.76 -0.82
C VAL A 119 22.61 -5.04 0.24
N LYS A 120 23.08 -3.97 0.89
CA LYS A 120 23.86 -4.05 2.12
C LYS A 120 22.96 -3.65 3.28
N PRO A 121 22.80 -4.51 4.29
CA PRO A 121 22.02 -4.16 5.46
C PRO A 121 22.50 -2.86 6.11
N THR A 122 21.55 -2.07 6.60
CA THR A 122 21.78 -0.81 7.30
C THR A 122 21.41 -0.94 8.78
N GLN A 123 21.44 0.17 9.50
CA GLN A 123 20.88 0.28 10.84
C GLN A 123 19.76 1.33 10.81
N TYR A 124 18.55 0.89 10.41
CA TYR A 124 17.38 1.75 10.41
C TYR A 124 16.84 1.95 11.82
N ILE A 125 16.50 3.19 12.17
CA ILE A 125 15.91 3.55 13.47
C ILE A 125 14.53 4.17 13.22
N ALA A 126 13.48 3.42 13.48
CA ALA A 126 12.11 3.90 13.35
C ALA A 126 11.76 4.89 14.48
N GLN A 127 10.82 5.78 14.21
CA GLN A 127 10.19 6.56 15.27
C GLN A 127 9.23 5.68 16.09
N SER A 128 8.78 6.16 17.24
CA SER A 128 7.60 5.59 17.89
C SER A 128 6.41 5.69 16.94
N PRO A 129 5.54 4.66 16.86
CA PRO A 129 4.44 4.70 15.91
C PRO A 129 3.49 5.86 16.18
N ASN A 130 3.22 6.65 15.16
CA ASN A 130 2.19 7.68 15.20
C ASN A 130 0.81 7.01 15.04
N LEU A 131 0.14 6.74 16.16
CA LEU A 131 -1.16 6.09 16.17
C LEU A 131 -2.32 7.01 15.79
N ASP A 132 -2.10 8.32 15.65
CA ASP A 132 -3.11 9.24 15.12
C ASP A 132 -3.45 8.93 13.65
N LEU A 133 -2.55 8.22 12.96
CA LEU A 133 -2.79 7.71 11.60
C LEU A 133 -3.58 6.39 11.58
N ARG A 134 -4.03 5.88 12.73
CA ARG A 134 -4.75 4.63 12.84
C ARG A 134 -5.95 4.74 13.77
N ALA A 135 -7.14 4.61 13.23
CA ALA A 135 -8.36 4.48 14.02
C ALA A 135 -8.56 3.01 14.42
N ASP A 136 -8.49 2.71 15.69
CA ASP A 136 -8.83 1.40 16.22
C ASP A 136 -10.34 1.31 16.57
N ARG A 137 -10.77 0.11 16.97
CA ARG A 137 -12.17 -0.15 17.32
C ARG A 137 -12.66 0.78 18.44
N ASP A 138 -11.85 1.02 19.45
CA ASP A 138 -12.26 1.77 20.63
C ASP A 138 -12.39 3.26 20.30
N PHE A 139 -11.49 3.80 19.47
CA PHE A 139 -11.62 5.12 18.86
C PHE A 139 -12.92 5.23 18.05
N ILE A 140 -13.18 4.28 17.15
CA ILE A 140 -14.38 4.30 16.29
C ILE A 140 -15.64 4.23 17.15
N MET A 141 -15.70 3.34 18.15
CA MET A 141 -16.85 3.23 19.07
C MET A 141 -17.09 4.54 19.82
N GLY A 142 -16.03 5.20 20.26
CA GLY A 142 -16.12 6.50 20.93
C GLY A 142 -16.45 7.68 20.01
N ALA A 143 -16.29 7.50 18.69
CA ALA A 143 -16.52 8.53 17.68
C ALA A 143 -17.92 8.44 17.04
N LEU A 144 -18.65 7.34 17.25
CA LEU A 144 -20.01 7.19 16.70
C LEU A 144 -20.92 8.34 17.13
N GLY A 145 -21.58 8.96 16.15
CA GLY A 145 -22.51 10.06 16.38
C GLY A 145 -21.88 11.43 16.64
N LYS A 146 -20.56 11.56 16.60
CA LYS A 146 -19.88 12.86 16.67
C LYS A 146 -20.00 13.60 15.33
N ALA A 147 -20.38 14.87 15.38
CA ALA A 147 -20.64 15.68 14.19
C ALA A 147 -19.37 16.13 13.46
N ASP A 148 -18.23 16.12 14.13
CA ASP A 148 -16.91 16.52 13.62
C ASP A 148 -16.09 15.35 13.05
N ILE A 149 -16.66 14.13 13.04
CA ILE A 149 -16.01 12.93 12.52
C ILE A 149 -16.89 12.30 11.42
N THR A 150 -16.31 12.11 10.25
CA THR A 150 -16.93 11.39 9.15
C THR A 150 -16.24 10.06 8.92
N PHE A 151 -16.99 8.97 8.94
CA PHE A 151 -16.50 7.66 8.52
C PHE A 151 -16.70 7.51 7.01
N VAL A 152 -15.66 7.07 6.32
CA VAL A 152 -15.68 6.78 4.89
C VAL A 152 -15.40 5.31 4.69
N ASP A 153 -16.33 4.59 4.05
CA ASP A 153 -16.14 3.21 3.63
C ASP A 153 -15.75 3.18 2.15
N ALA A 154 -14.51 2.81 1.87
CA ALA A 154 -13.98 2.72 0.50
C ALA A 154 -14.21 1.35 -0.15
N ARG A 155 -14.90 0.41 0.52
CA ARG A 155 -15.19 -0.90 -0.06
C ARG A 155 -16.24 -0.79 -1.18
N PRO A 156 -16.26 -1.76 -2.11
CA PRO A 156 -17.34 -1.88 -3.10
C PRO A 156 -18.73 -1.82 -2.47
N GLU A 157 -19.71 -1.32 -3.22
CA GLU A 157 -21.07 -1.08 -2.75
C GLU A 157 -21.75 -2.33 -2.19
N ASP A 158 -21.56 -3.49 -2.83
CA ASP A 158 -22.09 -4.78 -2.36
C ASP A 158 -21.57 -5.18 -0.96
N MET A 159 -20.33 -4.81 -0.65
CA MET A 159 -19.75 -5.02 0.69
C MET A 159 -20.26 -3.98 1.70
N TYR A 160 -20.47 -2.74 1.27
CA TYR A 160 -21.01 -1.67 2.11
C TYR A 160 -22.48 -1.97 2.50
N THR A 161 -23.30 -2.43 1.55
CA THR A 161 -24.71 -2.79 1.80
C THR A 161 -24.86 -4.07 2.60
N GLY A 162 -23.85 -4.93 2.59
CA GLY A 162 -23.85 -6.23 3.26
C GLY A 162 -24.33 -7.39 2.40
N GLU A 163 -24.61 -7.15 1.10
CA GLU A 163 -24.92 -8.22 0.14
C GLU A 163 -23.76 -9.20 0.00
N ASN A 164 -22.54 -8.69 0.04
CA ASN A 164 -21.30 -9.46 0.03
C ASN A 164 -20.57 -9.29 1.35
N THR A 165 -20.52 -10.33 2.16
CA THR A 165 -19.82 -10.31 3.44
C THR A 165 -18.31 -10.48 3.31
N ALA A 166 -17.80 -10.83 2.12
CA ALA A 166 -16.39 -11.19 1.89
C ALA A 166 -15.84 -12.23 2.91
N GLY A 167 -16.68 -13.17 3.34
CA GLY A 167 -16.34 -14.19 4.34
C GLY A 167 -16.40 -13.71 5.80
N MET A 168 -16.81 -12.46 6.06
CA MET A 168 -16.96 -11.94 7.41
C MET A 168 -18.26 -12.46 8.06
N LEU A 169 -18.28 -12.52 9.39
CA LEU A 169 -19.43 -12.98 10.17
C LEU A 169 -20.67 -12.08 9.99
N HIS A 170 -20.44 -10.79 9.80
CA HIS A 170 -21.49 -9.78 9.62
C HIS A 170 -21.21 -8.96 8.36
N GLY A 171 -22.26 -8.71 7.56
CA GLY A 171 -22.22 -7.77 6.43
C GLY A 171 -22.57 -6.35 6.86
N GLY A 172 -22.42 -5.40 5.92
CA GLY A 172 -22.75 -4.00 6.14
C GLY A 172 -21.53 -3.13 6.48
N HIS A 173 -21.79 -1.96 7.07
CA HIS A 173 -20.81 -0.92 7.30
C HIS A 173 -20.90 -0.33 8.73
N ILE A 174 -19.89 0.44 9.13
CA ILE A 174 -19.90 1.19 10.37
C ILE A 174 -21.08 2.18 10.35
N PRO A 175 -21.91 2.25 11.40
CA PRO A 175 -23.03 3.18 11.45
C PRO A 175 -22.62 4.60 11.08
N SER A 176 -23.38 5.27 10.24
CA SER A 176 -23.14 6.61 9.68
C SER A 176 -21.95 6.75 8.71
N ALA A 177 -21.27 5.68 8.35
CA ALA A 177 -20.26 5.75 7.30
C ALA A 177 -20.90 6.08 5.95
N ILE A 178 -20.25 6.97 5.18
CA ILE A 178 -20.59 7.22 3.79
C ILE A 178 -19.78 6.28 2.89
N ASN A 179 -20.38 5.81 1.81
CA ASN A 179 -19.66 4.97 0.85
C ASN A 179 -19.02 5.83 -0.24
N VAL A 180 -17.70 5.71 -0.38
CA VAL A 180 -16.95 6.22 -1.53
C VAL A 180 -16.30 5.00 -2.19
N PRO A 181 -17.06 4.27 -3.03
CA PRO A 181 -16.73 2.92 -3.42
C PRO A 181 -15.51 2.86 -4.34
N ALA A 182 -14.65 1.87 -4.09
CA ALA A 182 -13.67 1.40 -5.05
C ALA A 182 -14.32 0.35 -5.97
N GLY A 183 -14.43 0.65 -7.26
CA GLY A 183 -14.92 -0.29 -8.28
C GLY A 183 -13.88 -1.38 -8.54
N ARG A 184 -14.33 -2.64 -8.65
CA ARG A 184 -13.47 -3.75 -9.07
C ARG A 184 -13.21 -3.65 -10.57
N ILE A 185 -11.96 -3.84 -10.99
CA ILE A 185 -11.56 -3.88 -12.38
C ILE A 185 -11.22 -5.32 -12.75
N PHE A 186 -11.70 -5.75 -13.89
CA PHE A 186 -11.40 -7.07 -14.47
C PHE A 186 -10.91 -6.89 -15.91
N ASP A 187 -10.04 -7.78 -16.36
CA ASP A 187 -9.66 -7.86 -17.76
C ASP A 187 -10.74 -8.56 -18.62
N SER A 188 -10.46 -8.71 -19.92
CA SER A 188 -11.37 -9.38 -20.86
C SER A 188 -11.52 -10.90 -20.63
N ALA A 189 -10.61 -11.51 -19.84
CA ALA A 189 -10.68 -12.91 -19.43
C ALA A 189 -11.41 -13.07 -18.07
N GLY A 190 -11.78 -11.98 -17.40
CA GLY A 190 -12.41 -11.96 -16.09
C GLY A 190 -11.43 -12.02 -14.91
N GLU A 191 -10.14 -11.84 -15.16
CA GLU A 191 -9.13 -11.78 -14.10
C GLU A 191 -9.16 -10.43 -13.38
N PHE A 192 -9.04 -10.47 -12.06
CA PHE A 192 -9.08 -9.28 -11.22
C PHE A 192 -7.80 -8.45 -11.36
N LEU A 193 -7.94 -7.21 -11.85
CA LEU A 193 -6.84 -6.28 -12.06
C LEU A 193 -6.62 -5.29 -10.91
N GLY A 194 -7.50 -5.27 -9.93
CA GLY A 194 -7.42 -4.33 -8.80
C GLY A 194 -8.67 -3.49 -8.66
N PHE A 195 -8.51 -2.35 -8.01
CA PHE A 195 -9.60 -1.40 -7.79
C PHE A 195 -9.33 -0.09 -8.51
N GLN A 196 -10.39 0.51 -9.04
CA GLN A 196 -10.41 1.90 -9.49
C GLN A 196 -11.30 2.70 -8.56
N THR A 197 -10.78 3.79 -8.06
CA THR A 197 -11.53 4.75 -7.23
C THR A 197 -11.96 5.96 -8.05
N GLN A 198 -12.79 6.82 -7.45
CA GLN A 198 -13.11 8.11 -8.06
C GLN A 198 -11.88 9.03 -8.18
N THR A 199 -10.83 8.75 -7.43
CA THR A 199 -9.58 9.52 -7.41
C THR A 199 -8.50 9.00 -8.36
N THR A 200 -8.78 7.91 -9.10
CA THR A 200 -7.82 7.30 -10.02
C THR A 200 -8.34 7.27 -11.46
N ASN A 201 -7.41 7.31 -12.40
CA ASN A 201 -7.63 7.10 -13.83
C ASN A 201 -7.72 5.60 -14.15
N SER A 202 -8.12 5.25 -15.36
CA SER A 202 -8.21 3.86 -15.82
C SER A 202 -6.86 3.13 -15.90
N ASP A 203 -5.76 3.86 -15.99
CA ASP A 203 -4.39 3.34 -15.99
C ASP A 203 -3.78 3.22 -14.58
N GLY A 204 -4.59 3.44 -13.53
CA GLY A 204 -4.19 3.34 -12.14
C GLY A 204 -3.48 4.58 -11.58
N THR A 205 -3.23 5.61 -12.39
CA THR A 205 -2.65 6.87 -11.90
C THR A 205 -3.68 7.68 -11.11
N PHE A 206 -3.20 8.54 -10.23
CA PHE A 206 -4.06 9.50 -9.53
C PHE A 206 -4.55 10.58 -10.50
N LYS A 207 -5.79 11.01 -10.32
CA LYS A 207 -6.31 12.21 -10.95
C LYS A 207 -5.59 13.46 -10.43
N SER A 208 -5.50 14.48 -11.26
CA SER A 208 -5.03 15.79 -10.80
C SER A 208 -6.01 16.41 -9.80
N ILE A 209 -5.54 17.41 -9.04
CA ILE A 209 -6.39 18.14 -8.09
C ILE A 209 -7.58 18.80 -8.81
N ASP A 210 -7.38 19.25 -10.05
CA ASP A 210 -8.42 19.91 -10.84
C ASP A 210 -9.51 18.94 -11.34
N GLU A 211 -9.23 17.62 -11.33
CA GLU A 211 -10.18 16.56 -11.74
C GLU A 211 -10.94 15.96 -10.53
N LEU A 212 -10.56 16.32 -9.31
CA LEU A 212 -11.18 15.87 -8.07
C LEU A 212 -12.20 16.86 -7.53
#